data_4a69cc957dde71b0de84300a2f45cf5f
#
_entry.id   4a69cc957dde71b0de84300a2f45cf5f
#
_cell.length_a   1.000
_cell.length_b   1.000
_cell.length_c   1.000
_cell.angle_alpha   90.00
_cell.angle_beta   90.00
_cell.angle_gamma   90.00
#
_symmetry.space_group_name_H-M   'P 1'
#
loop_
_entity.id
_entity.type
_entity.pdbx_description
1 polymer ?
#
loop_
_entity_poly.entity_id
_entity_poly.type
_entity_poly.pdbx_seq_one_letter_code
_entity_poly.pdbx_strand_id
1 'polypeptide(L)'
;MTLCIIYDFETLGQNVLTCPALSFAVLKFNEERFLSNSPYTYKELIDSCVYIKLDVMEQVQKHGRKIESDTLDWWKQQNEEAQRVLKPEETDASLEELYDVIYELTRYDSRPIEKTYTRGNTFDPILLQSLLGCISKTDPFPWWSIRDTRSMINGMLIGSDMSSKFIPEELKMLFVEHDPCHDISMDVMRMQTLQRSILLDG
;
A
#
# COMPACT_ATOMS: atom_id res chain seq x y z
N MET A 1 -9.88 -14.80 14.39
CA MET A 1 -8.71 -14.07 13.86
C MET A 1 -9.16 -13.28 12.63
N THR A 2 -9.12 -11.97 12.73
CA THR A 2 -9.53 -11.04 11.66
C THR A 2 -8.41 -10.91 10.65
N LEU A 3 -8.57 -11.45 9.44
CA LEU A 3 -7.59 -11.27 8.36
C LEU A 3 -7.76 -9.88 7.75
N CYS A 4 -6.70 -9.10 7.80
CA CYS A 4 -6.61 -7.77 7.20
C CYS A 4 -5.61 -7.79 6.04
N ILE A 5 -5.86 -6.96 5.04
CA ILE A 5 -4.93 -6.63 3.97
C ILE A 5 -4.69 -5.13 4.00
N ILE A 6 -3.46 -4.72 3.72
CA ILE A 6 -3.09 -3.33 3.40
C ILE A 6 -2.33 -3.34 2.08
N TYR A 7 -2.61 -2.36 1.23
CA TYR A 7 -1.89 -2.18 -0.03
C TYR A 7 -1.68 -0.70 -0.37
N ASP A 8 -0.70 -0.45 -1.24
CA ASP A 8 -0.31 0.86 -1.71
C ASP A 8 0.21 0.79 -3.15
N PHE A 9 0.06 1.88 -3.89
CA PHE A 9 0.56 2.05 -5.25
C PHE A 9 1.51 3.23 -5.34
N GLU A 10 2.60 3.05 -6.08
CA GLU A 10 3.35 4.18 -6.63
C GLU A 10 2.93 4.45 -8.07
N THR A 11 2.89 5.73 -8.48
CA THR A 11 2.28 6.13 -9.75
C THR A 11 3.08 7.18 -10.50
N LEU A 12 2.80 7.32 -11.80
CA LEU A 12 3.29 8.43 -12.65
C LEU A 12 2.19 9.46 -12.95
N GLY A 13 1.33 9.75 -11.96
CA GLY A 13 0.33 10.80 -12.05
C GLY A 13 -0.60 10.82 -10.85
N GLN A 14 -1.35 11.89 -10.70
CA GLN A 14 -2.31 12.10 -9.62
C GLN A 14 -3.75 11.76 -10.05
N ASN A 15 -4.03 11.70 -11.35
CA ASN A 15 -5.34 11.33 -11.84
C ASN A 15 -5.48 9.80 -11.88
N VAL A 16 -6.06 9.24 -10.85
CA VAL A 16 -6.25 7.79 -10.64
C VAL A 16 -7.01 7.08 -11.78
N LEU A 17 -7.79 7.82 -12.58
CA LEU A 17 -8.51 7.24 -13.72
C LEU A 17 -7.63 7.09 -14.96
N THR A 18 -6.52 7.81 -15.03
CA THR A 18 -5.71 7.88 -16.26
C THR A 18 -4.22 7.65 -16.06
N CYS A 19 -3.66 7.84 -14.85
CA CYS A 19 -2.24 7.66 -14.62
C CYS A 19 -1.85 6.17 -14.61
N PRO A 20 -0.64 5.81 -15.06
CA PRO A 20 -0.11 4.48 -14.89
C PRO A 20 0.42 4.29 -13.47
N ALA A 21 0.33 3.06 -12.97
CA ALA A 21 0.99 2.63 -11.75
C ALA A 21 2.41 2.15 -12.07
N LEU A 22 3.36 2.52 -11.19
CA LEU A 22 4.76 2.07 -11.23
C LEU A 22 4.96 0.75 -10.51
N SER A 23 4.35 0.65 -9.34
CA SER A 23 4.46 -0.53 -8.48
C SER A 23 3.25 -0.68 -7.58
N PHE A 24 3.11 -1.87 -7.04
CA PHE A 24 2.09 -2.26 -6.09
C PHE A 24 2.74 -3.06 -4.97
N ALA A 25 2.35 -2.78 -3.75
CA ALA A 25 2.71 -3.58 -2.59
C ALA A 25 1.47 -3.99 -1.80
N VAL A 26 1.49 -5.19 -1.27
CA VAL A 26 0.40 -5.73 -0.46
C VAL A 26 0.93 -6.58 0.68
N LEU A 27 0.30 -6.44 1.85
CA LEU A 27 0.65 -7.14 3.06
C LEU A 27 -0.59 -7.69 3.76
N LYS A 28 -0.54 -8.95 4.20
CA LYS A 28 -1.54 -9.54 5.09
C LYS A 28 -1.12 -9.41 6.54
N PHE A 29 -2.06 -9.04 7.41
CA PHE A 29 -1.81 -8.96 8.84
C PHE A 29 -3.06 -9.25 9.67
N ASN A 30 -2.90 -9.36 10.99
CA ASN A 30 -3.97 -9.58 11.95
C ASN A 30 -3.89 -8.53 13.07
N GLU A 31 -4.91 -7.70 13.20
CA GLU A 31 -4.97 -6.65 14.24
C GLU A 31 -4.94 -7.20 15.67
N GLU A 32 -5.47 -8.40 15.90
CA GLU A 32 -5.44 -9.02 17.23
C GLU A 32 -4.01 -9.22 17.72
N ARG A 33 -3.06 -9.36 16.80
CA ARG A 33 -1.63 -9.51 17.10
C ARG A 33 -1.01 -8.23 17.66
N PHE A 34 -1.58 -7.07 17.38
CA PHE A 34 -1.09 -5.78 17.90
C PHE A 34 -0.98 -5.74 19.41
N LEU A 35 -1.94 -6.35 20.11
CA LEU A 35 -2.00 -6.41 21.58
C LEU A 35 -1.45 -7.71 22.17
N SER A 36 -0.98 -8.61 21.34
CA SER A 36 -0.41 -9.89 21.81
C SER A 36 0.96 -9.71 22.48
N ASN A 37 1.44 -10.77 23.11
CA ASN A 37 2.81 -10.84 23.66
C ASN A 37 3.89 -10.94 22.57
N SER A 38 3.50 -11.12 21.31
CA SER A 38 4.40 -11.18 20.14
C SER A 38 3.85 -10.27 19.04
N PRO A 39 3.92 -8.93 19.21
CA PRO A 39 3.49 -7.97 18.20
C PRO A 39 4.37 -8.08 16.95
N TYR A 40 3.93 -7.45 15.87
CA TYR A 40 4.74 -7.38 14.65
C TYR A 40 6.03 -6.60 14.88
N THR A 41 7.11 -7.07 14.28
CA THR A 41 8.32 -6.28 14.07
C THR A 41 8.27 -5.66 12.66
N TYR A 42 8.91 -4.51 12.49
CA TYR A 42 8.99 -3.85 11.20
C TYR A 42 9.61 -4.74 10.11
N LYS A 43 10.71 -5.43 10.48
CA LYS A 43 11.39 -6.38 9.58
C LYS A 43 10.45 -7.51 9.12
N GLU A 44 9.68 -8.08 10.04
CA GLU A 44 8.73 -9.15 9.71
C GLU A 44 7.66 -8.67 8.71
N LEU A 45 7.18 -7.44 8.85
CA LEU A 45 6.21 -6.85 7.91
C LEU A 45 6.83 -6.67 6.52
N ILE A 46 8.04 -6.11 6.46
CA ILE A 46 8.78 -5.96 5.19
C ILE A 46 9.01 -7.32 4.52
N ASP A 47 9.51 -8.31 5.26
CA ASP A 47 9.79 -9.65 4.74
C ASP A 47 8.52 -10.39 4.25
N SER A 48 7.35 -10.01 4.75
CA SER A 48 6.03 -10.59 4.39
C SER A 48 5.33 -9.82 3.28
N CYS A 49 5.84 -8.66 2.89
CA CYS A 49 5.28 -7.85 1.84
C CYS A 49 5.44 -8.52 0.47
N VAL A 50 4.37 -8.53 -0.30
CA VAL A 50 4.42 -8.90 -1.73
C VAL A 50 4.53 -7.61 -2.52
N TYR A 51 5.62 -7.48 -3.28
CA TYR A 51 5.91 -6.33 -4.13
C TYR A 51 5.85 -6.72 -5.61
N ILE A 52 5.24 -5.88 -6.42
CA ILE A 52 5.15 -6.05 -7.87
C ILE A 52 5.50 -4.72 -8.52
N LYS A 53 6.51 -4.73 -9.39
CA LYS A 53 6.80 -3.62 -10.28
C LYS A 53 6.02 -3.81 -11.58
N LEU A 54 5.41 -2.75 -12.10
CA LEU A 54 4.44 -2.82 -13.18
C LEU A 54 5.01 -2.28 -14.50
N ASP A 55 4.65 -2.91 -15.60
CA ASP A 55 4.99 -2.44 -16.95
C ASP A 55 4.17 -1.17 -17.28
N VAL A 56 4.83 -0.01 -17.10
CA VAL A 56 4.27 1.29 -17.43
C VAL A 56 3.99 1.43 -18.93
N MET A 57 4.85 0.83 -19.77
CA MET A 57 4.71 0.95 -21.23
C MET A 57 3.52 0.14 -21.74
N GLU A 58 3.24 -1.00 -21.15
CA GLU A 58 2.00 -1.73 -21.43
C GLU A 58 0.78 -0.87 -21.11
N GLN A 59 0.73 -0.28 -19.92
CA GLN A 59 -0.36 0.56 -19.48
C GLN A 59 -0.59 1.76 -20.41
N VAL A 60 0.49 2.38 -20.90
CA VAL A 60 0.41 3.51 -21.83
C VAL A 60 -0.03 3.06 -23.23
N GLN A 61 0.59 2.03 -23.78
CA GLN A 61 0.41 1.63 -25.19
C GLN A 61 -0.87 0.84 -25.42
N LYS A 62 -1.20 -0.09 -24.51
CA LYS A 62 -2.40 -0.95 -24.67
C LYS A 62 -3.66 -0.32 -24.03
N HIS A 63 -3.50 0.40 -22.93
CA HIS A 63 -4.63 0.87 -22.14
C HIS A 63 -4.81 2.39 -22.16
N GLY A 64 -3.95 3.12 -22.89
CA GLY A 64 -4.07 4.56 -23.10
C GLY A 64 -3.85 5.40 -21.84
N ARG A 65 -3.18 4.86 -20.83
CA ARG A 65 -2.85 5.60 -19.61
C ARG A 65 -1.81 6.67 -19.91
N LYS A 66 -1.79 7.74 -19.10
CA LYS A 66 -1.00 8.96 -19.38
C LYS A 66 -0.05 9.27 -18.24
N ILE A 67 1.24 9.34 -18.57
CA ILE A 67 2.26 9.82 -17.65
C ILE A 67 2.09 11.34 -17.49
N GLU A 68 2.05 11.82 -16.26
CA GLU A 68 2.02 13.25 -15.95
C GLU A 68 3.45 13.76 -15.74
N SER A 69 3.83 14.79 -16.52
CA SER A 69 5.18 15.36 -16.48
C SER A 69 5.60 15.83 -15.09
N ASP A 70 4.67 16.49 -14.39
CA ASP A 70 4.95 17.06 -13.06
C ASP A 70 5.27 15.96 -12.03
N THR A 71 4.55 14.81 -12.13
CA THR A 71 4.83 13.65 -11.29
C THR A 71 6.16 13.01 -11.62
N LEU A 72 6.49 12.89 -12.92
CA LEU A 72 7.80 12.39 -13.33
C LEU A 72 8.95 13.30 -12.86
N ASP A 73 8.77 14.61 -12.92
CA ASP A 73 9.77 15.58 -12.45
C ASP A 73 9.90 15.57 -10.92
N TRP A 74 8.80 15.30 -10.21
CA TRP A 74 8.82 15.08 -8.77
C TRP A 74 9.61 13.79 -8.41
N TRP A 75 9.41 12.69 -9.13
CA TRP A 75 10.16 11.45 -8.95
C TRP A 75 11.67 11.63 -9.12
N LYS A 76 12.11 12.43 -10.09
CA LYS A 76 13.54 12.75 -10.32
C LYS A 76 14.20 13.49 -9.14
N GLN A 77 13.42 14.07 -8.24
CA GLN A 77 13.90 14.79 -7.05
C GLN A 77 13.95 13.89 -5.80
N GLN A 78 13.40 12.67 -5.87
CA GLN A 78 13.45 11.72 -4.77
C GLN A 78 14.87 11.13 -4.62
N ASN A 79 15.11 10.39 -3.54
CA ASN A 79 16.38 9.69 -3.34
C ASN A 79 16.62 8.61 -4.42
N GLU A 80 17.88 8.23 -4.63
CA GLU A 80 18.25 7.26 -5.68
C GLU A 80 17.58 5.89 -5.51
N GLU A 81 17.28 5.49 -4.29
CA GLU A 81 16.63 4.22 -4.00
C GLU A 81 15.17 4.23 -4.47
N ALA A 82 14.41 5.27 -4.13
CA ALA A 82 13.05 5.46 -4.63
C ALA A 82 13.01 5.60 -6.16
N GLN A 83 13.99 6.26 -6.77
CA GLN A 83 14.04 6.40 -8.23
C GLN A 83 14.23 5.09 -9.01
N ARG A 84 14.68 4.01 -8.36
CA ARG A 84 14.89 2.71 -9.05
C ARG A 84 13.62 2.16 -9.69
N VAL A 85 12.46 2.47 -9.12
CA VAL A 85 11.17 2.05 -9.67
C VAL A 85 10.89 2.61 -11.08
N LEU A 86 11.50 3.76 -11.43
CA LEU A 86 11.34 4.39 -12.75
C LEU A 86 12.06 3.65 -13.89
N LYS A 87 13.05 2.79 -13.59
CA LYS A 87 13.82 2.10 -14.61
C LYS A 87 13.06 0.88 -15.10
N PRO A 88 12.61 0.82 -16.38
CA PRO A 88 11.93 -0.36 -16.90
C PRO A 88 12.81 -1.62 -16.84
N GLU A 89 12.21 -2.75 -16.55
CA GLU A 89 12.83 -4.07 -16.51
C GLU A 89 12.01 -5.08 -17.31
N GLU A 90 12.64 -6.10 -17.87
CA GLU A 90 11.93 -7.16 -18.60
C GLU A 90 10.99 -8.00 -17.72
N THR A 91 11.19 -7.92 -16.42
CA THR A 91 10.39 -8.60 -15.38
C THR A 91 9.24 -7.77 -14.86
N ASP A 92 9.05 -6.54 -15.36
CA ASP A 92 7.93 -5.68 -14.95
C ASP A 92 6.61 -6.35 -15.34
N ALA A 93 5.69 -6.46 -14.39
CA ALA A 93 4.48 -7.24 -14.52
C ALA A 93 3.38 -6.49 -15.30
N SER A 94 2.62 -7.24 -16.07
CA SER A 94 1.39 -6.78 -16.75
C SER A 94 0.25 -6.54 -15.74
N LEU A 95 -0.83 -5.90 -16.19
CA LEU A 95 -2.03 -5.75 -15.37
C LEU A 95 -2.73 -7.09 -15.10
N GLU A 96 -2.63 -8.06 -16.01
CA GLU A 96 -3.13 -9.41 -15.80
C GLU A 96 -2.36 -10.12 -14.69
N GLU A 97 -1.04 -10.02 -14.66
CA GLU A 97 -0.22 -10.59 -13.58
C GLU A 97 -0.49 -9.89 -12.23
N LEU A 98 -0.68 -8.58 -12.21
CA LEU A 98 -1.14 -7.87 -11.02
C LEU A 98 -2.46 -8.47 -10.49
N TYR A 99 -3.44 -8.67 -11.39
CA TYR A 99 -4.71 -9.27 -11.01
C TYR A 99 -4.54 -10.68 -10.46
N ASP A 100 -3.73 -11.51 -11.11
CA ASP A 100 -3.50 -12.89 -10.68
C ASP A 100 -2.89 -12.95 -9.28
N VAL A 101 -1.91 -12.09 -8.97
CA VAL A 101 -1.32 -12.02 -7.62
C VAL A 101 -2.36 -11.58 -6.58
N ILE A 102 -3.14 -10.54 -6.86
CA ILE A 102 -4.19 -10.09 -5.92
C ILE A 102 -5.24 -11.19 -5.73
N TYR A 103 -5.65 -11.86 -6.81
CA TYR A 103 -6.62 -12.93 -6.79
C TYR A 103 -6.13 -14.14 -5.97
N GLU A 104 -4.89 -14.55 -6.16
CA GLU A 104 -4.24 -15.59 -5.36
C GLU A 104 -4.21 -15.23 -3.87
N LEU A 105 -3.81 -13.99 -3.55
CA LEU A 105 -3.78 -13.51 -2.17
C LEU A 105 -5.16 -13.54 -1.50
N THR A 106 -6.23 -13.31 -2.26
CA THR A 106 -7.59 -13.32 -1.72
C THR A 106 -8.17 -14.72 -1.57
N ARG A 107 -7.71 -15.71 -2.35
CA ARG A 107 -8.26 -17.08 -2.37
C ARG A 107 -7.53 -18.07 -1.46
N TYR A 108 -6.23 -17.89 -1.26
CA TYR A 108 -5.39 -18.87 -0.54
C TYR A 108 -5.67 -18.98 0.96
N ASP A 109 -6.36 -18.03 1.53
CA ASP A 109 -6.79 -18.12 2.92
C ASP A 109 -8.28 -18.54 2.96
N SER A 110 -8.57 -19.61 3.68
CA SER A 110 -9.97 -20.04 3.91
C SER A 110 -10.78 -19.02 4.72
N ARG A 111 -10.12 -18.01 5.26
CA ARG A 111 -10.73 -16.91 6.02
C ARG A 111 -11.05 -15.76 5.08
N PRO A 112 -12.24 -15.17 5.17
CA PRO A 112 -12.56 -14.00 4.39
C PRO A 112 -11.70 -12.80 4.84
N ILE A 113 -11.30 -11.96 3.88
CA ILE A 113 -10.71 -10.66 4.18
C ILE A 113 -11.81 -9.79 4.79
N GLU A 114 -11.62 -9.39 6.03
CA GLU A 114 -12.60 -8.58 6.75
C GLU A 114 -12.35 -7.08 6.58
N LYS A 115 -11.07 -6.69 6.48
CA LYS A 115 -10.67 -5.29 6.31
C LYS A 115 -9.57 -5.16 5.27
N THR A 116 -9.74 -4.17 4.43
CA THR A 116 -8.78 -3.79 3.39
C THR A 116 -8.35 -2.35 3.64
N TYR A 117 -7.09 -2.16 3.95
CA TYR A 117 -6.52 -0.87 4.31
C TYR A 117 -5.79 -0.24 3.14
N THR A 118 -5.92 1.09 3.02
CA THR A 118 -5.11 1.95 2.15
C THR A 118 -4.85 3.28 2.86
N ARG A 119 -3.85 4.03 2.40
CA ARG A 119 -3.59 5.37 2.96
C ARG A 119 -4.28 6.47 2.17
N GLY A 120 -5.59 6.37 2.05
CA GLY A 120 -6.46 7.32 1.34
C GLY A 120 -7.43 6.59 0.43
N ASN A 121 -8.66 6.42 0.87
CA ASN A 121 -9.70 5.67 0.15
C ASN A 121 -10.09 6.27 -1.22
N THR A 122 -9.66 7.48 -1.52
CA THR A 122 -9.95 8.18 -2.78
C THR A 122 -8.82 8.07 -3.80
N PHE A 123 -7.74 7.36 -3.50
CA PHE A 123 -6.62 7.15 -4.41
C PHE A 123 -6.46 5.67 -4.76
N ASP A 124 -5.82 4.87 -3.92
CA ASP A 124 -5.45 3.49 -4.24
C ASP A 124 -6.64 2.59 -4.62
N PRO A 125 -7.79 2.61 -3.93
CA PRO A 125 -8.94 1.79 -4.33
C PRO A 125 -9.51 2.18 -5.70
N ILE A 126 -9.56 3.47 -6.00
CA ILE A 126 -10.08 3.96 -7.28
C ILE A 126 -9.09 3.65 -8.40
N LEU A 127 -7.78 3.80 -8.14
CA LEU A 127 -6.73 3.42 -9.08
C LEU A 127 -6.80 1.92 -9.40
N LEU A 128 -6.88 1.05 -8.38
CA LEU A 128 -7.01 -0.39 -8.58
C LEU A 128 -8.22 -0.74 -9.45
N GLN A 129 -9.40 -0.20 -9.15
CA GLN A 129 -10.59 -0.39 -9.96
C GLN A 129 -10.39 0.08 -11.42
N SER A 130 -9.73 1.23 -11.60
CA SER A 130 -9.42 1.79 -12.92
C SER A 130 -8.45 0.90 -13.71
N LEU A 131 -7.41 0.37 -13.06
CA LEU A 131 -6.43 -0.54 -13.67
C LEU A 131 -7.09 -1.86 -14.08
N LEU A 132 -7.83 -2.48 -13.18
CA LEU A 132 -8.53 -3.74 -13.44
C LEU A 132 -9.63 -3.58 -14.51
N GLY A 133 -10.27 -2.41 -14.57
CA GLY A 133 -11.21 -2.06 -15.62
C GLY A 133 -10.60 -2.10 -17.02
N CYS A 134 -9.31 -1.75 -17.17
CA CYS A 134 -8.58 -1.83 -18.43
C CYS A 134 -8.50 -3.26 -19.01
N ILE A 135 -8.52 -4.28 -18.15
CA ILE A 135 -8.45 -5.70 -18.52
C ILE A 135 -9.78 -6.44 -18.27
N SER A 136 -10.88 -5.69 -18.12
CA SER A 136 -12.23 -6.24 -17.89
C SER A 136 -12.34 -7.14 -16.66
N LYS A 137 -11.55 -6.87 -15.62
CA LYS A 137 -11.62 -7.52 -14.31
C LYS A 137 -12.31 -6.62 -13.29
N THR A 138 -12.81 -7.23 -12.23
CA THR A 138 -13.41 -6.53 -11.09
C THR A 138 -12.49 -6.58 -9.88
N ASP A 139 -12.55 -5.53 -9.07
CA ASP A 139 -11.84 -5.45 -7.81
C ASP A 139 -12.28 -6.61 -6.89
N PRO A 140 -11.37 -7.46 -6.41
CA PRO A 140 -11.68 -8.55 -5.52
C PRO A 140 -11.96 -8.09 -4.08
N PHE A 141 -11.64 -6.85 -3.72
CA PHE A 141 -11.88 -6.33 -2.38
C PHE A 141 -13.29 -5.76 -2.26
N PRO A 142 -14.12 -6.26 -1.32
CA PRO A 142 -15.45 -5.72 -1.10
C PRO A 142 -15.39 -4.26 -0.66
N TRP A 143 -16.20 -3.38 -1.28
CA TRP A 143 -16.19 -1.94 -0.98
C TRP A 143 -16.43 -1.64 0.52
N TRP A 144 -17.21 -2.45 1.23
CA TRP A 144 -17.48 -2.30 2.67
C TRP A 144 -16.29 -2.70 3.56
N SER A 145 -15.30 -3.41 3.04
CA SER A 145 -14.08 -3.77 3.77
C SER A 145 -13.05 -2.64 3.81
N ILE A 146 -13.15 -1.65 2.92
CA ILE A 146 -12.14 -0.60 2.75
C ILE A 146 -12.07 0.31 3.97
N ARG A 147 -10.87 0.57 4.44
CA ARG A 147 -10.51 1.40 5.59
C ARG A 147 -9.37 2.33 5.24
N ASP A 148 -9.42 3.56 5.73
CA ASP A 148 -8.37 4.57 5.53
C ASP A 148 -7.46 4.62 6.76
N THR A 149 -6.19 4.22 6.60
CA THR A 149 -5.21 4.23 7.69
C THR A 149 -4.92 5.64 8.18
N ARG A 150 -4.90 6.64 7.30
CA ARG A 150 -4.67 8.05 7.68
C ARG A 150 -5.76 8.55 8.62
N SER A 151 -7.02 8.31 8.29
CA SER A 151 -8.15 8.69 9.10
C SER A 151 -8.18 7.95 10.44
N MET A 152 -7.85 6.66 10.41
CA MET A 152 -7.77 5.83 11.62
C MET A 152 -6.65 6.30 12.56
N ILE A 153 -5.45 6.53 12.03
CA ILE A 153 -4.30 7.03 12.80
C ILE A 153 -4.59 8.43 13.36
N ASN A 154 -5.15 9.33 12.54
CA ASN A 154 -5.57 10.65 13.01
C ASN A 154 -6.61 10.57 14.15
N GLY A 155 -7.56 9.63 14.05
CA GLY A 155 -8.55 9.39 15.08
C GLY A 155 -7.94 8.95 16.43
N MET A 156 -6.90 8.09 16.37
CA MET A 156 -6.16 7.66 17.56
C MET A 156 -5.26 8.77 18.14
N LEU A 157 -4.89 9.77 17.34
CA LEU A 157 -4.05 10.90 17.75
C LEU A 157 -4.85 12.14 18.20
N ILE A 158 -6.17 12.07 18.31
CA ILE A 158 -7.00 13.21 18.78
C ILE A 158 -6.49 13.68 20.15
N GLY A 159 -6.18 14.98 20.24
CA GLY A 159 -5.63 15.59 21.46
C GLY A 159 -4.10 15.48 21.59
N SER A 160 -3.41 14.95 20.59
CA SER A 160 -1.95 14.88 20.49
C SER A 160 -1.43 15.85 19.43
N ASP A 161 -0.22 16.37 19.62
CA ASP A 161 0.51 17.18 18.62
C ASP A 161 1.23 16.31 17.57
N MET A 162 1.11 14.98 17.64
CA MET A 162 1.79 14.05 16.71
C MET A 162 1.12 14.06 15.34
N SER A 163 1.95 14.00 14.30
CA SER A 163 1.49 13.81 12.91
C SER A 163 1.10 12.35 12.65
N SER A 164 0.07 12.11 11.84
CA SER A 164 -0.24 10.75 11.35
C SER A 164 0.86 10.15 10.45
N LYS A 165 1.87 10.92 10.11
CA LYS A 165 3.09 10.49 9.41
C LYS A 165 4.27 10.25 10.36
N PHE A 166 4.05 10.17 11.67
CA PHE A 166 5.14 9.93 12.61
C PHE A 166 5.86 8.62 12.29
N ILE A 167 7.17 8.61 12.50
CA ILE A 167 8.01 7.43 12.39
C ILE A 167 8.57 7.16 13.79
N PRO A 168 8.36 5.97 14.38
CA PRO A 168 9.01 5.58 15.62
C PRO A 168 10.53 5.79 15.52
N GLU A 169 11.16 6.32 16.57
CA GLU A 169 12.58 6.74 16.54
C GLU A 169 13.50 5.62 16.08
N GLU A 170 13.26 4.40 16.58
CA GLU A 170 14.04 3.21 16.27
C GLU A 170 13.90 2.74 14.81
N LEU A 171 12.88 3.23 14.06
CA LEU A 171 12.61 2.84 12.68
C LEU A 171 13.08 3.89 11.66
N LYS A 172 13.47 5.09 12.09
CA LYS A 172 13.84 6.19 11.19
C LYS A 172 14.96 5.82 10.21
N MET A 173 15.93 5.04 10.66
CA MET A 173 17.07 4.62 9.81
C MET A 173 16.75 3.44 8.90
N LEU A 174 15.59 2.81 9.08
CA LEU A 174 15.17 1.62 8.33
C LEU A 174 14.07 1.96 7.31
N PHE A 175 13.41 3.10 7.47
CA PHE A 175 12.28 3.50 6.63
C PHE A 175 12.76 4.14 5.34
N VAL A 176 12.26 3.66 4.22
CA VAL A 176 12.46 4.22 2.88
C VAL A 176 11.13 4.81 2.42
N GLU A 177 11.03 6.13 2.37
CA GLU A 177 9.84 6.84 1.90
C GLU A 177 9.67 6.62 0.39
N HIS A 178 8.43 6.44 -0.06
CA HIS A 178 8.07 6.12 -1.44
C HIS A 178 8.54 4.74 -1.92
N ASP A 179 8.80 3.84 -0.98
CA ASP A 179 8.80 2.41 -1.23
C ASP A 179 7.49 1.84 -0.68
N PRO A 180 6.61 1.29 -1.51
CA PRO A 180 5.26 0.93 -1.05
C PRO A 180 5.26 -0.19 0.00
N CYS A 181 6.26 -1.08 0.02
CA CYS A 181 6.40 -2.07 1.10
C CYS A 181 6.73 -1.39 2.43
N HIS A 182 7.61 -0.38 2.40
CA HIS A 182 7.95 0.40 3.57
C HIS A 182 6.78 1.25 4.05
N ASP A 183 6.03 1.86 3.14
CA ASP A 183 4.90 2.72 3.47
C ASP A 183 3.76 1.95 4.14
N ILE A 184 3.34 0.80 3.58
CA ILE A 184 2.28 -0.03 4.20
C ILE A 184 2.75 -0.66 5.52
N SER A 185 4.00 -1.14 5.60
CA SER A 185 4.56 -1.69 6.83
C SER A 185 4.62 -0.65 7.93
N MET A 186 4.99 0.58 7.60
CA MET A 186 5.02 1.69 8.55
C MET A 186 3.62 2.06 9.05
N ASP A 187 2.59 2.01 8.19
CA ASP A 187 1.22 2.26 8.62
C ASP A 187 0.72 1.17 9.58
N VAL A 188 1.07 -0.10 9.36
CA VAL A 188 0.78 -1.17 10.32
C VAL A 188 1.49 -0.93 11.65
N MET A 189 2.77 -0.52 11.63
CA MET A 189 3.52 -0.18 12.84
C MET A 189 2.91 1.02 13.59
N ARG A 190 2.48 2.06 12.88
CA ARG A 190 1.78 3.22 13.47
C ARG A 190 0.50 2.80 14.20
N MET A 191 -0.34 2.01 13.52
CA MET A 191 -1.58 1.51 14.11
C MET A 191 -1.30 0.64 15.34
N GLN A 192 -0.35 -0.27 15.25
CA GLN A 192 0.05 -1.14 16.38
C GLN A 192 0.57 -0.32 17.57
N THR A 193 1.48 0.63 17.33
CA THR A 193 2.08 1.47 18.37
C THR A 193 1.00 2.26 19.11
N LEU A 194 0.12 2.92 18.38
CA LEU A 194 -0.94 3.74 18.98
C LEU A 194 -1.96 2.89 19.73
N GLN A 195 -2.37 1.76 19.17
CA GLN A 195 -3.32 0.88 19.85
C GLN A 195 -2.75 0.30 21.14
N ARG A 196 -1.46 -0.04 21.16
CA ARG A 196 -0.76 -0.49 22.38
C ARG A 196 -0.70 0.63 23.42
N SER A 197 -0.30 1.83 23.02
CA SER A 197 -0.25 2.99 23.93
C SER A 197 -1.60 3.28 24.56
N ILE A 198 -2.68 3.29 23.77
CA ILE A 198 -4.04 3.57 24.27
C ILE A 198 -4.55 2.49 25.23
N LEU A 199 -4.26 1.21 24.99
CA LEU A 199 -4.90 0.10 25.69
C LEU A 199 -4.03 -0.57 26.75
N LEU A 200 -2.71 -0.38 26.72
CA LEU A 200 -1.76 -1.02 27.65
C LEU A 200 -1.10 -0.01 28.59
N ASP A 201 -0.93 1.24 28.16
CA ASP A 201 -0.22 2.29 28.91
C ASP A 201 -1.19 3.37 29.47
N GLY A 202 -2.48 3.34 29.07
CA GLY A 202 -3.58 4.19 29.57
C GLY A 202 -4.33 3.49 30.69
#